data_79a5aac8f464da3a29984f73f756735a
#
_entry.id   79a5aac8f464da3a29984f73f756735a
#
_cell.length_a   1.000
_cell.length_b   1.000
_cell.length_c   1.000
_cell.angle_alpha   90.00
_cell.angle_beta   90.00
_cell.angle_gamma   90.00
#
_symmetry.space_group_name_H-M   'P 1'
#
loop_
_entity.id
_entity.type
_entity.pdbx_description
1 polymer ?
#
loop_
_entity_poly.entity_id
_entity_poly.type
_entity_poly.pdbx_seq_one_letter_code
_entity_poly.pdbx_strand_id
1 'polypeptide(L)'
;RVSPNATAAAQICTMMKLLALLATATALKQPLQKPLAVRGGGIDKAGVVKAVNIAWGFYAAQMILVPSKVHNDHFEEKSTKMTEFWARGHGVSIAVGIYALTQLDTDTAFKAAMAWVAGIGIVYPYNAKFGWFDSYKVKYPMHYVPELLMVGLLGAGFVANRAE
;
A
#
# COMPACT_ATOMS: atom_id res chain seq x y z
N ARG A 1 -39.88 7.05 -0.04
CA ARG A 1 -39.30 6.61 1.25
C ARG A 1 -37.88 6.12 0.98
N VAL A 2 -36.87 6.88 1.41
CA VAL A 2 -35.48 6.44 1.30
C VAL A 2 -35.26 5.32 2.34
N SER A 3 -34.75 4.18 1.89
CA SER A 3 -34.48 3.04 2.79
C SER A 3 -33.44 3.46 3.85
N PRO A 4 -33.68 3.21 5.16
CA PRO A 4 -32.71 3.55 6.21
C PRO A 4 -31.34 2.91 6.03
N ASN A 5 -31.26 1.81 5.29
CA ASN A 5 -30.00 1.15 4.95
C ASN A 5 -29.14 1.94 3.95
N ALA A 6 -29.75 2.76 3.07
CA ALA A 6 -29.01 3.58 2.12
C ALA A 6 -28.28 4.73 2.81
N THR A 7 -28.85 5.29 3.87
CA THR A 7 -28.26 6.39 4.63
C THR A 7 -27.07 5.92 5.48
N ALA A 8 -27.19 4.76 6.12
CA ALA A 8 -26.09 4.15 6.89
C ALA A 8 -24.90 3.78 6.00
N ALA A 9 -25.16 3.21 4.82
CA ALA A 9 -24.09 2.87 3.85
C ALA A 9 -23.37 4.11 3.34
N ALA A 10 -24.08 5.21 3.08
CA ALA A 10 -23.50 6.47 2.66
C ALA A 10 -22.62 7.11 3.77
N GLN A 11 -23.07 7.04 5.02
CA GLN A 11 -22.30 7.54 6.17
C GLN A 11 -21.03 6.74 6.41
N ILE A 12 -21.08 5.41 6.34
CA ILE A 12 -19.91 4.53 6.47
C ILE A 12 -18.89 4.84 5.33
N CYS A 13 -19.38 4.97 4.10
CA CYS A 13 -18.53 5.30 2.95
C CYS A 13 -17.84 6.66 3.13
N THR A 14 -18.53 7.66 3.68
CA THR A 14 -17.98 8.98 3.97
C THR A 14 -16.94 8.95 5.09
N MET A 15 -17.22 8.21 6.18
CA MET A 15 -16.24 8.01 7.27
C MET A 15 -14.97 7.27 6.77
N MET A 16 -15.11 6.25 5.95
CA MET A 16 -13.97 5.53 5.37
C MET A 16 -13.13 6.42 4.46
N LYS A 17 -13.75 7.29 3.67
CA LYS A 17 -13.04 8.29 2.86
C LYS A 17 -12.27 9.28 3.73
N LEU A 18 -12.85 9.72 4.84
CA LEU A 18 -12.23 10.63 5.80
C LEU A 18 -11.02 9.98 6.50
N LEU A 19 -11.15 8.71 6.90
CA LEU A 19 -10.06 7.92 7.50
C LEU A 19 -8.90 7.71 6.52
N ALA A 20 -9.19 7.42 5.26
CA ALA A 20 -8.16 7.29 4.22
C ALA A 20 -7.43 8.62 3.97
N LEU A 21 -8.16 9.74 3.90
CA LEU A 21 -7.60 11.08 3.77
C LEU A 21 -6.76 11.48 5.00
N LEU A 22 -7.20 11.13 6.21
CA LEU A 22 -6.45 11.35 7.45
C LEU A 22 -5.16 10.51 7.50
N ALA A 23 -5.22 9.24 7.11
CA ALA A 23 -4.04 8.37 7.07
C ALA A 23 -2.99 8.86 6.05
N THR A 24 -3.43 9.31 4.87
CA THR A 24 -2.52 9.90 3.87
C THR A 24 -2.00 11.27 4.32
N ALA A 25 -2.83 12.10 4.97
CA ALA A 25 -2.41 13.40 5.49
C ALA A 25 -1.43 13.27 6.67
N THR A 26 -1.58 12.25 7.53
CA THR A 26 -0.61 11.98 8.62
C THR A 26 0.71 11.43 8.10
N ALA A 27 0.68 10.58 7.07
CA ALA A 27 1.91 10.12 6.40
C ALA A 27 2.70 11.28 5.76
N LEU A 28 2.00 12.32 5.28
CA LEU A 28 2.61 13.55 4.71
C LEU A 28 3.05 14.56 5.78
N LYS A 29 2.47 14.51 6.99
CA LYS A 29 2.77 15.44 8.11
C LYS A 29 3.82 14.91 9.08
N GLN A 30 4.56 13.83 8.77
CA GLN A 30 5.69 13.46 9.60
C GLN A 30 6.60 14.68 9.74
N PRO A 31 6.88 15.17 10.98
CA PRO A 31 7.90 16.17 11.15
C PRO A 31 9.16 15.62 10.53
N LEU A 32 9.76 16.36 9.60
CA LEU A 32 11.10 16.03 9.11
C LEU A 32 11.97 15.91 10.37
N GLN A 33 12.23 14.69 10.81
CA GLN A 33 13.31 14.45 11.73
C GLN A 33 14.50 15.16 11.10
N LYS A 34 15.17 16.03 11.89
CA LYS A 34 16.29 16.84 11.41
C LYS A 34 17.11 16.01 10.47
N PRO A 35 17.41 16.51 9.25
CA PRO A 35 18.22 15.75 8.33
C PRO A 35 19.50 15.38 9.06
N LEU A 36 19.67 14.11 9.40
CA LEU A 36 20.98 13.56 9.70
C LEU A 36 21.84 13.99 8.51
N ALA A 37 22.92 14.68 8.80
CA ALA A 37 23.80 15.27 7.79
C ALA A 37 24.04 14.23 6.69
N VAL A 38 23.52 14.49 5.50
CA VAL A 38 23.67 13.65 4.32
C VAL A 38 25.16 13.58 3.99
N ARG A 39 25.85 12.63 4.58
CA ARG A 39 27.17 12.21 4.15
C ARG A 39 26.97 11.23 2.98
N GLY A 40 27.06 11.76 1.77
CA GLY A 40 27.03 10.98 0.53
C GLY A 40 25.61 10.59 0.15
N GLY A 41 25.13 10.93 -1.05
CA GLY A 41 23.76 10.74 -1.55
C GLY A 41 23.30 9.28 -1.68
N GLY A 42 23.34 8.51 -0.59
CA GLY A 42 22.85 7.14 -0.50
C GLY A 42 21.40 7.08 -0.02
N ILE A 43 20.70 6.02 -0.41
CA ILE A 43 19.36 5.69 0.09
C ILE A 43 19.53 5.26 1.55
N ASP A 44 18.84 5.95 2.49
CA ASP A 44 18.81 5.59 3.91
C ASP A 44 17.53 4.84 4.30
N LYS A 45 17.51 4.21 5.46
CA LYS A 45 16.37 3.45 5.98
C LYS A 45 15.11 4.30 6.13
N ALA A 46 15.25 5.55 6.60
CA ALA A 46 14.12 6.45 6.76
C ALA A 46 13.49 6.81 5.41
N GLY A 47 14.31 7.05 4.38
CA GLY A 47 13.87 7.27 3.01
C GLY A 47 13.12 6.08 2.42
N VAL A 48 13.60 4.85 2.69
CA VAL A 48 12.91 3.62 2.27
C VAL A 48 11.54 3.50 2.94
N VAL A 49 11.46 3.68 4.27
CA VAL A 49 10.16 3.64 4.98
C VAL A 49 9.20 4.68 4.43
N LYS A 50 9.68 5.89 4.15
CA LYS A 50 8.88 6.94 3.53
C LYS A 50 8.38 6.54 2.14
N ALA A 51 9.23 5.95 1.31
CA ALA A 51 8.84 5.47 -0.02
C ALA A 51 7.78 4.37 0.05
N VAL A 52 7.92 3.42 0.99
CA VAL A 52 6.91 2.38 1.25
C VAL A 52 5.59 3.01 1.67
N ASN A 53 5.59 3.95 2.62
CA ASN A 53 4.38 4.61 3.09
C ASN A 53 3.66 5.38 1.97
N ILE A 54 4.40 6.06 1.09
CA ILE A 54 3.82 6.76 -0.07
C ILE A 54 3.20 5.76 -1.04
N ALA A 55 3.92 4.71 -1.41
CA ALA A 55 3.44 3.70 -2.35
C ALA A 55 2.19 2.99 -1.81
N TRP A 56 2.23 2.51 -0.58
CA TRP A 56 1.10 1.86 0.06
C TRP A 56 -0.08 2.79 0.29
N GLY A 57 0.18 4.06 0.64
CA GLY A 57 -0.87 5.08 0.78
C GLY A 57 -1.63 5.31 -0.52
N PHE A 58 -0.93 5.33 -1.65
CA PHE A 58 -1.54 5.42 -2.97
C PHE A 58 -2.41 4.21 -3.29
N TYR A 59 -1.90 2.98 -3.03
CA TYR A 59 -2.70 1.76 -3.21
C TYR A 59 -3.90 1.70 -2.27
N ALA A 60 -3.74 2.05 -1.00
CA ALA A 60 -4.84 2.12 -0.04
C ALA A 60 -5.94 3.06 -0.52
N ALA A 61 -5.57 4.26 -0.96
CA ALA A 61 -6.52 5.24 -1.50
C ALA A 61 -7.28 4.69 -2.71
N GLN A 62 -6.59 4.08 -3.66
CA GLN A 62 -7.20 3.46 -4.84
C GLN A 62 -8.16 2.32 -4.47
N MET A 63 -7.75 1.41 -3.58
CA MET A 63 -8.57 0.28 -3.14
C MET A 63 -9.83 0.73 -2.40
N ILE A 64 -9.78 1.82 -1.66
CA ILE A 64 -10.94 2.36 -0.94
C ILE A 64 -11.87 3.12 -1.90
N LEU A 65 -11.31 3.98 -2.75
CA LEU A 65 -12.08 4.93 -3.55
C LEU A 65 -12.61 4.34 -4.86
N VAL A 66 -11.78 3.54 -5.54
CA VAL A 66 -12.05 3.02 -6.89
C VAL A 66 -11.70 1.52 -7.04
N PRO A 67 -12.19 0.65 -6.13
CA PRO A 67 -11.80 -0.76 -6.06
C PRO A 67 -12.05 -1.54 -7.36
N SER A 68 -13.16 -1.29 -8.03
CA SER A 68 -13.48 -1.94 -9.31
C SER A 68 -12.47 -1.58 -10.40
N LYS A 69 -12.02 -0.30 -10.42
CA LYS A 69 -11.01 0.13 -11.39
C LYS A 69 -9.67 -0.57 -11.12
N VAL A 70 -9.22 -0.61 -9.88
CA VAL A 70 -7.97 -1.29 -9.49
C VAL A 70 -8.02 -2.75 -9.92
N HIS A 71 -9.10 -3.46 -9.62
CA HIS A 71 -9.24 -4.87 -10.01
C HIS A 71 -9.21 -5.03 -11.54
N ASN A 72 -10.04 -4.27 -12.27
CA ASN A 72 -10.19 -4.41 -13.71
C ASN A 72 -8.96 -3.94 -14.52
N ASP A 73 -8.10 -3.10 -13.92
CA ASP A 73 -6.84 -2.67 -14.55
C ASP A 73 -5.75 -3.76 -14.43
N HIS A 74 -5.79 -4.58 -13.38
CA HIS A 74 -4.75 -5.57 -13.09
C HIS A 74 -5.10 -7.01 -13.46
N PHE A 75 -6.40 -7.35 -13.57
CA PHE A 75 -6.87 -8.71 -13.84
C PHE A 75 -7.82 -8.76 -15.04
N GLU A 76 -7.84 -9.90 -15.74
CA GLU A 76 -8.78 -10.12 -16.86
C GLU A 76 -10.22 -10.32 -16.38
N GLU A 77 -10.38 -10.95 -15.21
CA GLU A 77 -11.67 -11.13 -14.57
C GLU A 77 -12.26 -9.79 -14.12
N LYS A 78 -13.56 -9.62 -14.36
CA LYS A 78 -14.28 -8.41 -13.92
C LYS A 78 -14.46 -8.42 -12.41
N SER A 79 -14.36 -7.24 -11.80
CA SER A 79 -14.68 -7.06 -10.39
C SER A 79 -16.13 -7.44 -10.07
N THR A 80 -16.31 -8.02 -8.88
CA THR A 80 -17.61 -8.31 -8.29
C THR A 80 -17.81 -7.46 -7.04
N LYS A 81 -19.04 -7.36 -6.53
CA LYS A 81 -19.31 -6.69 -5.24
C LYS A 81 -18.50 -7.28 -4.08
N MET A 82 -18.23 -8.58 -4.12
CA MET A 82 -17.42 -9.26 -3.12
C MET A 82 -15.95 -8.86 -3.23
N THR A 83 -15.36 -8.86 -4.43
CA THR A 83 -13.97 -8.44 -4.63
C THR A 83 -13.77 -6.96 -4.28
N GLU A 84 -14.74 -6.10 -4.59
CA GLU A 84 -14.71 -4.69 -4.20
C GLU A 84 -14.80 -4.49 -2.68
N PHE A 85 -15.62 -5.29 -1.99
CA PHE A 85 -15.71 -5.28 -0.53
C PHE A 85 -14.36 -5.64 0.11
N TRP A 86 -13.74 -6.74 -0.34
CA TRP A 86 -12.43 -7.16 0.15
C TRP A 86 -11.33 -6.17 -0.19
N ALA A 87 -11.34 -5.59 -1.39
CA ALA A 87 -10.38 -4.55 -1.78
C ALA A 87 -10.46 -3.34 -0.84
N ARG A 88 -11.67 -2.86 -0.50
CA ARG A 88 -11.83 -1.76 0.48
C ARG A 88 -11.32 -2.13 1.86
N GLY A 89 -11.64 -3.34 2.36
CA GLY A 89 -11.13 -3.83 3.64
C GLY A 89 -9.60 -3.89 3.66
N HIS A 90 -9.00 -4.37 2.58
CA HIS A 90 -7.56 -4.41 2.44
C HIS A 90 -6.94 -3.01 2.39
N GLY A 91 -7.55 -2.07 1.66
CA GLY A 91 -7.12 -0.68 1.64
C GLY A 91 -7.12 -0.03 3.04
N VAL A 92 -8.14 -0.30 3.86
CA VAL A 92 -8.17 0.17 5.26
C VAL A 92 -7.05 -0.47 6.08
N SER A 93 -6.81 -1.78 5.92
CA SER A 93 -5.72 -2.48 6.62
C SER A 93 -4.35 -1.90 6.27
N ILE A 94 -4.12 -1.56 4.99
CA ILE A 94 -2.90 -0.88 4.56
C ILE A 94 -2.77 0.49 5.24
N ALA A 95 -3.83 1.29 5.28
CA ALA A 95 -3.80 2.61 5.91
C ALA A 95 -3.47 2.53 7.42
N VAL A 96 -4.02 1.54 8.12
CA VAL A 96 -3.69 1.27 9.53
C VAL A 96 -2.23 0.81 9.67
N GLY A 97 -1.75 -0.05 8.78
CA GLY A 97 -0.34 -0.49 8.76
C GLY A 97 0.64 0.68 8.58
N ILE A 98 0.34 1.60 7.65
CA ILE A 98 1.13 2.84 7.47
C ILE A 98 1.16 3.65 8.75
N TYR A 99 0.00 3.87 9.40
CA TYR A 99 -0.06 4.55 10.68
C TYR A 99 0.81 3.86 11.73
N ALA A 100 0.73 2.54 11.85
CA ALA A 100 1.54 1.77 12.79
C ALA A 100 3.05 1.97 12.54
N LEU A 101 3.51 1.94 11.28
CA LEU A 101 4.91 2.21 10.95
C LEU A 101 5.38 3.59 11.40
N THR A 102 4.49 4.59 11.42
CA THR A 102 4.85 5.95 11.87
C THR A 102 5.04 6.07 13.39
N GLN A 103 4.61 5.06 14.16
CA GLN A 103 4.76 5.03 15.62
C GLN A 103 6.03 4.29 16.07
N LEU A 104 6.77 3.68 15.15
CA LEU A 104 7.97 2.90 15.42
C LEU A 104 9.25 3.76 15.24
N ASP A 105 10.33 3.37 15.90
CA ASP A 105 11.66 3.89 15.59
C ASP A 105 12.07 3.47 14.16
N THR A 106 13.03 4.19 13.59
CA THR A 106 13.41 4.02 12.17
C THR A 106 13.84 2.60 11.84
N ASP A 107 14.60 1.96 12.70
CA ASP A 107 15.13 0.60 12.45
C ASP A 107 14.02 -0.45 12.48
N THR A 108 13.15 -0.37 13.48
CA THR A 108 11.98 -1.27 13.61
C THR A 108 10.99 -1.03 12.47
N ALA A 109 10.71 0.23 12.14
CA ALA A 109 9.85 0.60 11.02
C ALA A 109 10.41 0.07 9.68
N PHE A 110 11.73 0.18 9.47
CA PHE A 110 12.40 -0.32 8.28
C PHE A 110 12.27 -1.85 8.15
N LYS A 111 12.58 -2.60 9.22
CA LYS A 111 12.45 -4.07 9.21
C LYS A 111 11.01 -4.52 8.96
N ALA A 112 10.05 -3.87 9.63
CA ALA A 112 8.63 -4.15 9.43
C ALA A 112 8.17 -3.80 8.00
N ALA A 113 8.59 -2.66 7.46
CA ALA A 113 8.28 -2.26 6.09
C ALA A 113 8.86 -3.25 5.07
N MET A 114 10.10 -3.72 5.24
CA MET A 114 10.72 -4.69 4.34
C MET A 114 10.02 -6.05 4.39
N ALA A 115 9.66 -6.54 5.58
CA ALA A 115 8.89 -7.76 5.74
C ALA A 115 7.51 -7.63 5.08
N TRP A 116 6.86 -6.48 5.22
CA TRP A 116 5.57 -6.19 4.60
C TRP A 116 5.67 -6.15 3.08
N VAL A 117 6.66 -5.44 2.50
CA VAL A 117 6.91 -5.40 1.05
C VAL A 117 7.17 -6.80 0.50
N ALA A 118 8.01 -7.60 1.16
CA ALA A 118 8.31 -8.97 0.74
C ALA A 118 7.05 -9.86 0.79
N GLY A 119 6.30 -9.80 1.90
CA GLY A 119 5.06 -10.58 2.06
C GLY A 119 4.00 -10.23 1.02
N ILE A 120 3.74 -8.94 0.80
CA ILE A 120 2.80 -8.50 -0.24
C ILE A 120 3.31 -8.87 -1.64
N GLY A 121 4.60 -8.75 -1.91
CA GLY A 121 5.19 -9.15 -3.18
C GLY A 121 4.92 -10.62 -3.52
N ILE A 122 5.14 -11.50 -2.54
CA ILE A 122 4.91 -12.94 -2.70
C ILE A 122 3.43 -13.24 -2.90
N VAL A 123 2.56 -12.70 -2.04
CA VAL A 123 1.13 -13.07 -2.01
C VAL A 123 0.34 -12.43 -3.15
N TYR A 124 0.75 -11.25 -3.65
CA TYR A 124 -0.02 -10.53 -4.65
C TYR A 124 0.63 -10.57 -6.04
N PRO A 125 1.61 -9.70 -6.42
CA PRO A 125 1.98 -9.62 -7.82
C PRO A 125 2.64 -10.90 -8.34
N TYR A 126 3.49 -11.52 -7.55
CA TYR A 126 4.21 -12.71 -8.02
C TYR A 126 3.38 -13.99 -7.91
N ASN A 127 2.50 -14.11 -6.89
CA ASN A 127 1.53 -15.20 -6.87
C ASN A 127 0.61 -15.13 -8.09
N ALA A 128 0.05 -13.97 -8.40
CA ALA A 128 -0.81 -13.80 -9.56
C ALA A 128 -0.09 -14.12 -10.88
N LYS A 129 1.19 -13.73 -10.99
CA LYS A 129 2.02 -13.99 -12.17
C LYS A 129 2.39 -15.46 -12.35
N PHE A 130 2.81 -16.13 -11.28
CA PHE A 130 3.36 -17.49 -11.32
C PHE A 130 2.37 -18.56 -10.88
N GLY A 131 1.22 -18.18 -10.35
CA GLY A 131 0.18 -19.10 -9.89
C GLY A 131 0.62 -20.01 -8.74
N TRP A 132 1.38 -19.46 -7.76
CA TRP A 132 1.92 -20.26 -6.65
C TRP A 132 0.84 -20.81 -5.71
N PHE A 133 -0.15 -19.96 -5.39
CA PHE A 133 -1.26 -20.32 -4.50
C PHE A 133 -2.58 -20.34 -5.27
N ASP A 134 -2.80 -19.33 -6.11
CA ASP A 134 -4.00 -19.15 -6.91
C ASP A 134 -3.63 -18.72 -8.33
N SER A 135 -4.34 -19.25 -9.33
CA SER A 135 -4.13 -18.90 -10.73
C SER A 135 -5.09 -17.79 -11.15
N TYR A 136 -4.60 -16.58 -11.26
CA TYR A 136 -5.34 -15.45 -11.82
C TYR A 136 -4.71 -15.00 -13.13
N LYS A 137 -5.55 -14.63 -14.10
CA LYS A 137 -5.08 -14.03 -15.34
C LYS A 137 -4.80 -12.55 -15.13
N VAL A 138 -3.52 -12.21 -15.17
CA VAL A 138 -3.05 -10.83 -15.00
C VAL A 138 -3.10 -10.05 -16.30
N LYS A 139 -3.42 -8.77 -16.21
CA LYS A 139 -3.59 -7.86 -17.36
C LYS A 139 -2.38 -6.93 -17.50
N TYR A 140 -1.63 -7.13 -18.56
CA TYR A 140 -0.53 -6.26 -18.90
C TYR A 140 -0.99 -5.09 -19.80
N PRO A 141 -0.34 -3.92 -19.78
CA PRO A 141 0.92 -3.63 -19.04
C PRO A 141 0.74 -3.22 -17.57
N MET A 142 -0.50 -3.01 -17.08
CA MET A 142 -0.74 -2.45 -15.74
C MET A 142 -0.18 -3.31 -14.60
N HIS A 143 -0.17 -4.63 -14.77
CA HIS A 143 0.36 -5.53 -13.75
C HIS A 143 1.89 -5.44 -13.56
N TYR A 144 2.64 -4.87 -14.52
CA TYR A 144 4.07 -4.56 -14.30
C TYR A 144 4.30 -3.55 -13.18
N VAL A 145 3.34 -2.65 -12.92
CA VAL A 145 3.50 -1.61 -11.90
C VAL A 145 3.76 -2.19 -10.51
N PRO A 146 2.91 -3.08 -9.95
CA PRO A 146 3.20 -3.69 -8.65
C PRO A 146 4.43 -4.60 -8.68
N GLU A 147 4.69 -5.34 -9.77
CA GLU A 147 5.88 -6.18 -9.89
C GLU A 147 7.18 -5.36 -9.76
N LEU A 148 7.30 -4.30 -10.54
CA LEU A 148 8.49 -3.44 -10.54
C LEU A 148 8.61 -2.64 -9.23
N LEU A 149 7.48 -2.21 -8.66
CA LEU A 149 7.46 -1.52 -7.38
C LEU A 149 8.05 -2.41 -6.26
N MET A 150 7.64 -3.68 -6.18
CA MET A 150 8.19 -4.62 -5.17
C MET A 150 9.69 -4.80 -5.33
N VAL A 151 10.17 -5.03 -6.55
CA VAL A 151 11.63 -5.16 -6.82
C VAL A 151 12.37 -3.89 -6.46
N GLY A 152 11.83 -2.73 -6.83
CA GLY A 152 12.45 -1.43 -6.55
C GLY A 152 12.56 -1.16 -5.05
N LEU A 153 11.47 -1.39 -4.29
CA LEU A 153 11.46 -1.17 -2.84
C LEU A 153 12.38 -2.16 -2.10
N LEU A 154 12.37 -3.45 -2.48
CA LEU A 154 13.28 -4.44 -1.89
C LEU A 154 14.74 -4.14 -2.23
N GLY A 155 15.03 -3.75 -3.47
CA GLY A 155 16.36 -3.33 -3.88
C GLY A 155 16.85 -2.10 -3.12
N ALA A 156 16.01 -1.08 -2.99
CA ALA A 156 16.32 0.12 -2.19
C ALA A 156 16.56 -0.25 -0.71
N GLY A 157 15.72 -1.14 -0.15
CA GLY A 157 15.91 -1.64 1.22
C GLY A 157 17.23 -2.39 1.40
N PHE A 158 17.61 -3.22 0.43
CA PHE A 158 18.91 -3.91 0.47
C PHE A 158 20.10 -2.95 0.46
N VAL A 159 20.03 -1.90 -0.39
CA VAL A 159 21.06 -0.87 -0.43
C VAL A 159 21.13 -0.09 0.87
N ALA A 160 19.98 0.37 1.41
CA ALA A 160 19.91 1.12 2.66
C ALA A 160 20.44 0.31 3.86
N ASN A 161 20.19 -1.00 3.88
CA ASN A 161 20.66 -1.87 4.97
C ASN A 161 22.18 -2.11 4.94
N ARG A 162 22.83 -1.91 3.80
CA ARG A 162 24.31 -2.07 3.65
C ARG A 162 25.07 -0.77 3.86
N ALA A 163 24.39 0.37 3.82
CA ALA A 163 25.01 1.68 3.93
C ALA A 163 25.37 2.09 5.38
N GLU A 164 24.91 1.33 6.35
CA GLU A 164 25.23 1.44 7.78
C GLU A 164 26.27 0.40 8.20
#